data_a3be867d0661c6496c4f064ed4b21cae
#
_entry.id   a3be867d0661c6496c4f064ed4b21cae
#
_cell.length_a   1.000
_cell.length_b   1.000
_cell.length_c   1.000
_cell.angle_alpha   90.00
_cell.angle_beta   90.00
_cell.angle_gamma   90.00
#
_symmetry.space_group_name_H-M   'P 1'
#
loop_
_entity.id
_entity.type
_entity.pdbx_description
1 polymer ?
#
loop_
_entity_poly.entity_id
_entity_poly.type
_entity_poly.pdbx_seq_one_letter_code
_entity_poly.pdbx_strand_id
1 'polypeptide(L)'
;MASTDKPNRFRSLLMRVVVGTDVPRQVSPPLRLLLLQRVRRNLGLRAIALLLAVGLWFFVNAGQRGALAPMRVPISYRALPAGLVIVNQRPDFVQIEVRGPRTLLSLLDPDRMLLRLDLSGVTAGQAIFKIGPEMFNVPRQTDIARISPSQIVLDIDRITDRQVPVRVSVDGQPAAGYRVVSAKANPSAVTVRGPSRFVFHTDAVQTSPVEISGAKGDVNRPVSLQPPSDRVTLVGQQAVEARVAIDEIIADREFRGIDVEVRDTPYRVKVEPRRISVTVRGSVNQLSSFDLHGSVFVTAEDAEPGVRDLAVQVELPEGIELVRANPDNVRVRIYRQKRAGSG
;
A
#
# COMPACT_ATOMS: atom_id res chain seq x y z
N MET A 1 58.87 3.66 26.56
CA MET A 1 59.90 3.13 27.48
C MET A 1 60.31 1.81 26.89
N ALA A 2 61.33 1.83 26.11
CA ALA A 2 62.71 1.49 26.46
C ALA A 2 62.78 -0.02 26.64
N SER A 3 63.57 -0.77 26.00
CA SER A 3 64.89 -0.54 25.43
C SER A 3 65.47 -1.93 25.13
N THR A 4 66.06 -2.07 23.94
CA THR A 4 67.46 -2.46 23.76
C THR A 4 67.82 -3.86 24.25
N ASP A 5 68.57 -4.70 23.61
CA ASP A 5 69.76 -4.46 22.79
C ASP A 5 70.32 -5.75 22.19
N LYS A 6 70.99 -5.62 21.09
CA LYS A 6 72.02 -6.50 20.48
C LYS A 6 73.28 -6.49 21.34
N PRO A 7 74.42 -7.03 20.93
CA PRO A 7 74.93 -8.00 19.93
C PRO A 7 76.10 -8.87 20.42
N ASN A 8 76.75 -9.66 19.59
CA ASN A 8 78.22 -9.69 19.31
C ASN A 8 78.67 -11.07 18.85
N ARG A 9 79.18 -11.21 17.67
CA ARG A 9 80.56 -11.13 17.20
C ARG A 9 81.55 -11.87 18.11
N PHE A 10 82.13 -12.92 17.56
CA PHE A 10 83.60 -13.10 17.69
C PHE A 10 84.19 -13.72 16.44
N ARG A 11 85.16 -13.06 15.99
CA ARG A 11 85.98 -13.12 14.81
C ARG A 11 87.26 -13.83 15.18
N SER A 12 87.84 -14.54 14.15
CA SER A 12 89.27 -14.71 13.86
C SER A 12 90.11 -15.66 14.70
N LEU A 13 90.80 -16.55 14.05
CA LEU A 13 92.22 -16.34 13.68
C LEU A 13 92.84 -17.65 13.10
N LEU A 14 93.28 -17.52 11.87
CA LEU A 14 94.49 -17.97 11.25
C LEU A 14 95.36 -18.95 12.04
N MET A 15 95.69 -20.09 11.39
CA MET A 15 97.14 -20.42 11.26
C MET A 15 97.38 -21.40 10.10
N ARG A 16 98.28 -21.03 9.29
CA ARG A 16 98.86 -21.64 8.08
C ARG A 16 99.92 -22.64 8.56
N VAL A 17 99.86 -23.91 8.09
CA VAL A 17 101.04 -24.76 8.00
C VAL A 17 100.98 -25.51 6.65
N VAL A 18 101.95 -25.23 5.85
CA VAL A 18 102.31 -25.91 4.58
C VAL A 18 103.12 -27.12 4.91
N VAL A 19 102.67 -28.32 4.50
CA VAL A 19 103.55 -29.43 4.17
C VAL A 19 102.96 -30.21 3.07
N GLY A 20 103.62 -30.24 1.92
CA GLY A 20 103.28 -31.04 0.78
C GLY A 20 103.57 -32.52 1.01
N THR A 21 102.68 -33.35 0.58
CA THR A 21 103.00 -34.75 0.21
C THR A 21 102.05 -35.11 -0.91
N ASP A 22 102.61 -35.54 -2.03
CA ASP A 22 101.95 -36.09 -3.18
C ASP A 22 101.09 -37.30 -2.83
N VAL A 23 99.75 -37.24 -3.09
CA VAL A 23 98.87 -38.40 -3.04
C VAL A 23 98.21 -38.53 -4.41
N PRO A 24 98.23 -39.74 -4.98
CA PRO A 24 97.71 -39.95 -6.33
C PRO A 24 96.16 -39.67 -6.43
N ARG A 25 95.77 -38.94 -7.46
CA ARG A 25 94.38 -38.67 -7.77
C ARG A 25 93.65 -39.99 -8.02
N GLN A 26 92.91 -40.47 -7.03
CA GLN A 26 91.82 -41.41 -7.30
C GLN A 26 90.68 -40.67 -7.99
N VAL A 27 90.43 -41.01 -9.24
CA VAL A 27 89.29 -40.58 -10.02
C VAL A 27 88.08 -41.27 -9.43
N SER A 28 87.33 -40.56 -8.63
CA SER A 28 86.02 -41.02 -8.15
C SER A 28 85.09 -41.13 -9.31
N PRO A 29 84.38 -42.24 -9.53
CA PRO A 29 83.38 -42.36 -10.60
C PRO A 29 82.21 -41.36 -10.34
N PRO A 30 81.60 -40.75 -11.41
CA PRO A 30 80.57 -39.75 -11.22
C PRO A 30 79.41 -40.36 -10.45
N LEU A 31 79.01 -39.74 -9.38
CA LEU A 31 77.88 -40.11 -8.47
C LEU A 31 76.56 -40.40 -9.22
N ARG A 32 76.46 -39.89 -10.41
CA ARG A 32 75.27 -40.15 -11.30
C ARG A 32 75.19 -41.62 -11.78
N LEU A 33 76.29 -42.32 -12.01
CA LEU A 33 76.28 -43.72 -12.47
C LEU A 33 75.95 -44.70 -11.35
N LEU A 34 76.36 -44.42 -10.14
CA LEU A 34 76.09 -45.25 -8.94
C LEU A 34 74.56 -45.12 -8.54
N LEU A 35 74.01 -43.93 -8.67
CA LEU A 35 72.58 -43.73 -8.45
C LEU A 35 71.73 -44.47 -9.47
N LEU A 36 72.09 -44.48 -10.76
CA LEU A 36 71.37 -45.18 -11.80
C LEU A 36 71.45 -46.70 -11.67
N GLN A 37 72.56 -47.31 -11.25
CA GLN A 37 72.68 -48.75 -10.98
C GLN A 37 71.89 -49.19 -9.74
N ARG A 38 71.80 -48.37 -8.69
CA ARG A 38 70.99 -48.65 -7.52
C ARG A 38 69.50 -48.54 -7.75
N VAL A 39 69.13 -47.67 -8.71
CA VAL A 39 67.71 -47.52 -9.14
C VAL A 39 67.24 -48.73 -9.93
N ARG A 40 68.15 -49.34 -10.78
CA ARG A 40 67.78 -50.49 -11.66
C ARG A 40 67.70 -51.83 -10.90
N ARG A 41 68.35 -52.02 -9.78
CA ARG A 41 68.45 -53.32 -9.07
C ARG A 41 67.18 -53.75 -8.36
N ASN A 42 66.16 -52.87 -8.18
CA ASN A 42 64.90 -53.23 -7.53
C ASN A 42 63.70 -52.58 -8.20
N LEU A 43 63.74 -52.42 -9.55
CA LEU A 43 62.66 -51.82 -10.33
C LEU A 43 61.33 -52.56 -10.13
N GLY A 44 61.35 -53.88 -10.03
CA GLY A 44 60.15 -54.68 -9.78
C GLY A 44 59.48 -54.41 -8.43
N LEU A 45 60.28 -54.34 -7.37
CA LEU A 45 59.79 -54.01 -6.03
C LEU A 45 59.24 -52.58 -5.92
N ARG A 46 59.90 -51.64 -6.62
CA ARG A 46 59.41 -50.25 -6.70
C ARG A 46 58.11 -50.11 -7.51
N ALA A 47 58.02 -50.87 -8.60
CA ALA A 47 56.79 -50.91 -9.42
C ALA A 47 55.63 -51.50 -8.58
N ILE A 48 55.87 -52.57 -7.83
CA ILE A 48 54.86 -53.15 -6.96
C ILE A 48 54.50 -52.18 -5.82
N ALA A 49 55.48 -51.50 -5.18
CA ALA A 49 55.18 -50.49 -4.15
C ALA A 49 54.39 -49.29 -4.69
N LEU A 50 54.72 -48.83 -5.93
CA LEU A 50 53.98 -47.78 -6.60
C LEU A 50 52.54 -48.23 -6.93
N LEU A 51 52.40 -49.44 -7.44
CA LEU A 51 51.08 -50.03 -7.72
C LEU A 51 50.24 -50.15 -6.45
N LEU A 52 50.82 -50.62 -5.35
CA LEU A 52 50.13 -50.68 -4.07
C LEU A 52 49.80 -49.31 -3.51
N ALA A 53 50.70 -48.32 -3.63
CA ALA A 53 50.48 -46.97 -3.19
C ALA A 53 49.37 -46.29 -3.99
N VAL A 54 49.37 -46.46 -5.34
CA VAL A 54 48.31 -45.98 -6.24
C VAL A 54 47.00 -46.70 -5.96
N GLY A 55 47.04 -48.00 -5.75
CA GLY A 55 45.86 -48.79 -5.42
C GLY A 55 45.27 -48.39 -4.08
N LEU A 56 46.12 -48.22 -3.07
CA LEU A 56 45.66 -47.74 -1.74
C LEU A 56 45.15 -46.29 -1.81
N TRP A 57 45.82 -45.42 -2.55
CA TRP A 57 45.36 -44.03 -2.76
C TRP A 57 44.01 -44.01 -3.48
N PHE A 58 43.85 -44.82 -4.51
CA PHE A 58 42.59 -44.95 -5.22
C PHE A 58 41.47 -45.51 -4.34
N PHE A 59 41.76 -46.54 -3.54
CA PHE A 59 40.83 -47.16 -2.60
C PHE A 59 40.36 -46.16 -1.54
N VAL A 60 41.29 -45.42 -0.92
CA VAL A 60 40.97 -44.39 0.09
C VAL A 60 40.22 -43.23 -0.56
N ASN A 61 40.65 -42.77 -1.74
CA ASN A 61 40.09 -41.62 -2.41
C ASN A 61 38.73 -41.92 -3.10
N ALA A 62 38.55 -43.16 -3.58
CA ALA A 62 37.30 -43.61 -4.18
C ALA A 62 36.14 -43.71 -3.14
N GLY A 63 36.50 -44.05 -1.88
CA GLY A 63 35.54 -44.14 -0.78
C GLY A 63 35.07 -42.81 -0.20
N GLN A 64 35.82 -41.71 -0.46
CA GLN A 64 35.53 -40.41 0.14
C GLN A 64 34.70 -39.43 -0.71
N ARG A 65 34.32 -39.79 -1.93
CA ARG A 65 33.45 -38.97 -2.79
C ARG A 65 31.98 -39.17 -2.45
N GLY A 66 31.59 -38.66 -1.26
CA GLY A 66 30.15 -38.49 -0.98
C GLY A 66 29.55 -37.54 -2.03
N ALA A 67 28.59 -38.01 -2.81
CA ALA A 67 27.86 -37.14 -3.73
C ALA A 67 26.97 -36.17 -2.91
N LEU A 68 26.80 -34.96 -3.41
CA LEU A 68 25.83 -33.99 -2.88
C LEU A 68 24.60 -34.02 -3.78
N ALA A 69 23.44 -34.21 -3.16
CA ALA A 69 22.15 -34.15 -3.87
C ALA A 69 21.32 -33.01 -3.28
N PRO A 70 21.02 -31.96 -4.05
CA PRO A 70 20.08 -30.93 -3.62
C PRO A 70 18.65 -31.47 -3.73
N MET A 71 17.86 -31.27 -2.70
CA MET A 71 16.47 -31.71 -2.62
C MET A 71 15.57 -30.59 -2.09
N ARG A 72 14.35 -30.51 -2.62
CA ARG A 72 13.30 -29.60 -2.10
C ARG A 72 12.33 -30.42 -1.26
N VAL A 73 12.22 -30.06 0.01
CA VAL A 73 11.35 -30.72 0.96
C VAL A 73 10.18 -29.80 1.27
N PRO A 74 8.93 -30.22 1.01
CA PRO A 74 7.76 -29.42 1.32
C PRO A 74 7.58 -29.30 2.84
N ILE A 75 7.03 -28.12 3.25
CA ILE A 75 6.76 -27.81 4.66
C ILE A 75 5.27 -27.97 4.91
N SER A 76 4.93 -28.70 5.97
CA SER A 76 3.57 -28.82 6.49
C SER A 76 3.45 -28.09 7.82
N TYR A 77 2.72 -27.00 7.83
CA TYR A 77 2.38 -26.24 9.03
C TYR A 77 1.17 -26.88 9.71
N ARG A 78 1.29 -27.32 10.96
CA ARG A 78 0.23 -28.04 11.68
C ARG A 78 -0.11 -27.36 13.00
N ALA A 79 -1.33 -27.62 13.46
CA ALA A 79 -1.81 -27.24 14.78
C ALA A 79 -1.73 -25.73 15.08
N LEU A 80 -1.97 -24.86 14.07
CA LEU A 80 -2.12 -23.43 14.36
C LEU A 80 -3.35 -23.23 15.27
N PRO A 81 -3.18 -22.59 16.45
CA PRO A 81 -4.30 -22.38 17.37
C PRO A 81 -5.45 -21.60 16.73
N ALA A 82 -6.68 -21.93 17.12
CA ALA A 82 -7.85 -21.20 16.64
C ALA A 82 -7.76 -19.70 16.98
N GLY A 83 -8.17 -18.86 16.03
CA GLY A 83 -8.11 -17.39 16.19
C GLY A 83 -6.75 -16.78 15.89
N LEU A 84 -5.76 -17.57 15.46
CA LEU A 84 -4.48 -17.07 14.95
C LEU A 84 -4.38 -17.28 13.43
N VAL A 85 -3.60 -16.41 12.79
CA VAL A 85 -3.32 -16.46 11.34
C VAL A 85 -1.89 -16.02 11.05
N ILE A 86 -1.26 -16.66 10.08
CA ILE A 86 0.06 -16.26 9.58
C ILE A 86 -0.14 -15.13 8.58
N VAL A 87 0.54 -14.00 8.79
CA VAL A 87 0.34 -12.78 7.98
C VAL A 87 1.47 -12.49 7.01
N ASN A 88 2.65 -13.05 7.21
CA ASN A 88 3.76 -12.93 6.26
C ASN A 88 3.72 -14.06 5.21
N GLN A 89 4.50 -13.89 4.15
CA GLN A 89 4.74 -14.96 3.20
C GLN A 89 5.56 -16.06 3.89
N ARG A 90 4.99 -17.26 3.94
CA ARG A 90 5.64 -18.45 4.48
C ARG A 90 6.31 -19.23 3.34
N PRO A 91 7.49 -19.80 3.54
CA PRO A 91 8.08 -20.70 2.56
C PRO A 91 7.28 -22.01 2.50
N ASP A 92 7.01 -22.49 1.29
CA ASP A 92 6.31 -23.76 1.08
C ASP A 92 7.27 -24.94 1.07
N PHE A 93 8.58 -24.70 0.90
CA PHE A 93 9.62 -25.73 0.88
C PHE A 93 10.92 -25.24 1.50
N VAL A 94 11.74 -26.19 1.93
CA VAL A 94 13.15 -26.02 2.34
C VAL A 94 14.03 -26.77 1.37
N GLN A 95 15.11 -26.14 0.94
CA GLN A 95 16.13 -26.79 0.13
C GLN A 95 17.19 -27.37 1.07
N ILE A 96 17.44 -28.69 0.95
CA ILE A 96 18.47 -29.38 1.69
C ILE A 96 19.51 -29.98 0.71
N GLU A 97 20.75 -30.01 1.13
CA GLU A 97 21.82 -30.72 0.41
C GLU A 97 22.21 -31.95 1.22
N VAL A 98 21.90 -33.11 0.70
CA VAL A 98 22.19 -34.40 1.36
C VAL A 98 23.50 -34.94 0.79
N ARG A 99 24.43 -35.30 1.67
CA ARG A 99 25.71 -35.95 1.34
C ARG A 99 25.61 -37.44 1.67
N GLY A 100 26.06 -38.28 0.74
CA GLY A 100 26.08 -39.72 0.97
C GLY A 100 26.50 -40.51 -0.26
N PRO A 101 26.53 -41.86 -0.18
CA PRO A 101 26.73 -42.74 -1.31
C PRO A 101 25.65 -42.55 -2.38
N ARG A 102 26.04 -42.54 -3.65
CA ARG A 102 25.12 -42.31 -4.78
C ARG A 102 23.93 -43.30 -4.77
N THR A 103 24.16 -44.54 -4.38
CA THR A 103 23.13 -45.58 -4.28
C THR A 103 22.06 -45.25 -3.26
N LEU A 104 22.42 -44.63 -2.14
CA LEU A 104 21.46 -44.23 -1.11
C LEU A 104 20.73 -42.93 -1.50
N LEU A 105 21.45 -42.02 -2.15
CA LEU A 105 20.85 -40.76 -2.61
C LEU A 105 19.80 -40.97 -3.72
N SER A 106 20.00 -41.98 -4.59
CA SER A 106 19.02 -42.31 -5.64
C SER A 106 17.74 -42.99 -5.10
N LEU A 107 17.76 -43.48 -3.86
CA LEU A 107 16.60 -44.06 -3.19
C LEU A 107 15.78 -43.03 -2.40
N LEU A 108 16.36 -41.81 -2.23
CA LEU A 108 15.66 -40.71 -1.57
C LEU A 108 14.60 -40.13 -2.48
N ASP A 109 13.36 -40.22 -2.07
CA ASP A 109 12.20 -39.62 -2.74
C ASP A 109 11.87 -38.29 -2.06
N PRO A 110 12.11 -37.13 -2.70
CA PRO A 110 11.82 -35.82 -2.11
C PRO A 110 10.34 -35.63 -1.76
N ASP A 111 9.44 -36.26 -2.52
CA ASP A 111 7.99 -36.13 -2.33
C ASP A 111 7.49 -36.89 -1.09
N ARG A 112 8.26 -37.86 -0.62
CA ARG A 112 7.99 -38.57 0.64
C ARG A 112 8.60 -37.92 1.86
N MET A 113 9.50 -36.97 1.67
CA MET A 113 10.07 -36.16 2.74
C MET A 113 9.12 -35.00 3.03
N LEU A 114 8.67 -34.87 4.26
CA LEU A 114 7.79 -33.80 4.70
C LEU A 114 8.34 -33.18 5.99
N LEU A 115 8.69 -31.90 5.94
CA LEU A 115 9.05 -31.15 7.14
C LEU A 115 7.76 -30.74 7.86
N ARG A 116 7.50 -31.31 9.02
CA ARG A 116 6.35 -30.98 9.85
C ARG A 116 6.73 -29.93 10.87
N LEU A 117 6.11 -28.76 10.77
CA LEU A 117 6.27 -27.67 11.72
C LEU A 117 5.03 -27.62 12.62
N ASP A 118 5.22 -27.89 13.90
CA ASP A 118 4.15 -27.81 14.89
C ASP A 118 4.04 -26.37 15.43
N LEU A 119 2.86 -25.78 15.25
CA LEU A 119 2.52 -24.44 15.67
C LEU A 119 1.60 -24.44 16.91
N SER A 120 1.43 -25.55 17.62
CA SER A 120 0.47 -25.66 18.74
C SER A 120 0.78 -24.71 19.91
N GLY A 121 2.07 -24.36 20.09
CA GLY A 121 2.53 -23.49 21.18
C GLY A 121 2.73 -22.03 20.81
N VAL A 122 2.36 -21.59 19.59
CA VAL A 122 2.60 -20.23 19.16
C VAL A 122 1.57 -19.25 19.71
N THR A 123 2.00 -18.04 19.93
CA THR A 123 1.17 -16.89 20.31
C THR A 123 1.27 -15.79 19.24
N ALA A 124 0.40 -14.79 19.32
CA ALA A 124 0.51 -13.63 18.43
C ALA A 124 1.86 -12.93 18.62
N GLY A 125 2.50 -12.59 17.51
CA GLY A 125 3.84 -12.02 17.44
C GLY A 125 4.71 -12.75 16.43
N GLN A 126 6.01 -12.54 16.51
CA GLN A 126 6.97 -13.19 15.64
C GLN A 126 7.42 -14.52 16.26
N ALA A 127 7.25 -15.62 15.52
CA ALA A 127 7.73 -16.95 15.88
C ALA A 127 8.89 -17.35 14.95
N ILE A 128 10.01 -17.78 15.53
CA ILE A 128 11.21 -18.18 14.79
C ILE A 128 11.42 -19.68 15.01
N PHE A 129 11.40 -20.43 13.93
CA PHE A 129 11.63 -21.88 13.93
C PHE A 129 12.99 -22.17 13.29
N LYS A 130 13.89 -22.71 14.07
CA LYS A 130 15.19 -23.20 13.57
C LYS A 130 14.98 -24.57 12.97
N ILE A 131 15.52 -24.78 11.78
CA ILE A 131 15.42 -26.05 11.06
C ILE A 131 16.77 -26.76 11.23
N GLY A 132 16.74 -27.88 11.94
CA GLY A 132 17.90 -28.74 12.14
C GLY A 132 17.87 -30.01 11.31
N PRO A 133 19.03 -30.68 11.13
CA PRO A 133 19.12 -31.95 10.41
C PRO A 133 18.22 -33.06 10.99
N GLU A 134 17.99 -33.01 12.30
CA GLU A 134 17.17 -33.96 13.05
C GLU A 134 15.69 -33.95 12.66
N MET A 135 15.23 -32.90 12.02
CA MET A 135 13.85 -32.75 11.55
C MET A 135 13.57 -33.55 10.26
N PHE A 136 14.63 -34.01 9.61
CA PHE A 136 14.52 -34.75 8.34
C PHE A 136 14.82 -36.25 8.56
N ASN A 137 13.95 -37.08 8.04
CA ASN A 137 14.16 -38.52 8.09
C ASN A 137 15.07 -38.96 6.93
N VAL A 138 16.39 -38.91 7.16
CA VAL A 138 17.39 -39.37 6.20
C VAL A 138 17.97 -40.73 6.60
N PRO A 139 18.36 -41.60 5.64
CA PRO A 139 18.96 -42.92 5.96
C PRO A 139 20.25 -42.78 6.74
N ARG A 140 20.56 -43.79 7.57
CA ARG A 140 21.88 -43.92 8.19
C ARG A 140 22.95 -43.96 7.10
N GLN A 141 24.08 -43.32 7.28
CA GLN A 141 25.20 -43.13 6.32
C GLN A 141 24.94 -41.97 5.29
N THR A 142 23.89 -41.21 5.46
CA THR A 142 23.71 -39.93 4.78
C THR A 142 23.72 -38.82 5.80
N ASP A 143 24.21 -37.65 5.40
CA ASP A 143 24.29 -36.48 6.27
C ASP A 143 23.75 -35.26 5.54
N ILE A 144 23.17 -34.31 6.25
CA ILE A 144 22.65 -33.07 5.68
C ILE A 144 23.77 -32.03 5.76
N ALA A 145 24.35 -31.71 4.61
CA ALA A 145 25.46 -30.78 4.49
C ALA A 145 25.00 -29.31 4.60
N ARG A 146 23.78 -29.01 4.11
CA ARG A 146 23.23 -27.65 4.10
C ARG A 146 21.71 -27.64 4.13
N ILE A 147 21.14 -26.64 4.82
CA ILE A 147 19.70 -26.36 4.89
C ILE A 147 19.48 -24.90 4.55
N SER A 148 18.58 -24.63 3.61
CA SER A 148 18.24 -23.25 3.21
C SER A 148 16.73 -23.09 2.98
N PRO A 149 16.05 -22.21 3.71
CA PRO A 149 16.54 -21.42 4.84
C PRO A 149 16.78 -22.29 6.09
N SER A 150 17.76 -21.93 6.93
CA SER A 150 18.03 -22.59 8.22
C SER A 150 17.07 -22.18 9.33
N GLN A 151 16.27 -21.15 9.09
CA GLN A 151 15.23 -20.70 10.01
C GLN A 151 14.03 -20.18 9.24
N ILE A 152 12.84 -20.42 9.76
CA ILE A 152 11.59 -19.90 9.26
C ILE A 152 11.05 -18.89 10.27
N VAL A 153 10.79 -17.69 9.79
CA VAL A 153 10.18 -16.61 10.57
C VAL A 153 8.72 -16.50 10.17
N LEU A 154 7.83 -16.70 11.12
CA LEU A 154 6.40 -16.56 10.93
C LEU A 154 5.89 -15.38 11.76
N ASP A 155 5.21 -14.45 11.09
CA ASP A 155 4.47 -13.39 11.77
C ASP A 155 3.04 -13.86 12.00
N ILE A 156 2.68 -14.03 13.25
CA ILE A 156 1.39 -14.56 13.67
C ILE A 156 0.58 -13.43 14.29
N ASP A 157 -0.65 -13.28 13.83
CA ASP A 157 -1.56 -12.27 14.36
C ASP A 157 -2.89 -12.90 14.78
N ARG A 158 -3.64 -12.20 15.63
CA ARG A 158 -4.98 -12.62 16.06
C ARG A 158 -6.00 -12.23 15.02
N ILE A 159 -6.92 -13.13 14.77
CA ILE A 159 -8.13 -12.82 14.00
C ILE A 159 -9.05 -12.01 14.91
N THR A 160 -9.47 -10.85 14.47
CA THR A 160 -10.32 -9.92 15.21
C THR A 160 -11.47 -9.45 14.34
N ASP A 161 -12.62 -9.28 14.97
CA ASP A 161 -13.80 -8.66 14.37
C ASP A 161 -13.87 -7.21 14.85
N ARG A 162 -14.17 -6.28 13.93
CA ARG A 162 -14.35 -4.87 14.23
C ARG A 162 -15.47 -4.29 13.38
N GLN A 163 -16.28 -3.44 13.99
CA GLN A 163 -17.21 -2.60 13.23
C GLN A 163 -16.48 -1.38 12.68
N VAL A 164 -16.64 -1.16 11.39
CA VAL A 164 -16.08 0.00 10.69
C VAL A 164 -17.17 0.71 9.90
N PRO A 165 -17.11 2.04 9.78
CA PRO A 165 -18.10 2.80 9.04
C PRO A 165 -18.04 2.46 7.53
N VAL A 166 -19.18 2.54 6.88
CA VAL A 166 -19.28 2.43 5.43
C VAL A 166 -19.21 3.82 4.81
N ARG A 167 -18.33 4.00 3.85
CA ARG A 167 -18.20 5.23 3.07
C ARG A 167 -18.72 4.98 1.65
N VAL A 168 -19.78 5.72 1.30
CA VAL A 168 -20.35 5.65 -0.05
C VAL A 168 -19.42 6.33 -1.04
N SER A 169 -19.01 5.60 -2.06
CA SER A 169 -18.28 6.15 -3.21
C SER A 169 -19.29 6.69 -4.22
N VAL A 170 -19.11 7.93 -4.63
CA VAL A 170 -19.98 8.62 -5.60
C VAL A 170 -19.18 8.86 -6.86
N ASP A 171 -19.78 8.57 -8.01
CA ASP A 171 -19.19 8.82 -9.33
C ASP A 171 -20.10 9.75 -10.16
N GLY A 172 -19.44 10.59 -10.97
CA GLY A 172 -20.15 11.59 -11.78
C GLY A 172 -20.45 12.89 -11.03
N GLN A 173 -21.17 13.77 -11.70
CA GLN A 173 -21.60 15.08 -11.17
C GLN A 173 -23.12 15.22 -11.32
N PRO A 174 -23.81 15.80 -10.32
CA PRO A 174 -25.24 16.10 -10.45
C PRO A 174 -25.50 17.10 -11.58
N ALA A 175 -26.75 17.28 -11.93
CA ALA A 175 -27.15 18.27 -12.92
C ALA A 175 -26.67 19.68 -12.52
N ALA A 176 -26.49 20.55 -13.54
CA ALA A 176 -26.13 21.94 -13.28
C ALA A 176 -27.13 22.61 -12.33
N GLY A 177 -26.63 23.33 -11.34
CA GLY A 177 -27.45 23.97 -10.30
C GLY A 177 -27.81 23.04 -9.11
N TYR A 178 -27.30 21.80 -9.09
CA TYR A 178 -27.48 20.85 -7.99
C TYR A 178 -26.15 20.48 -7.33
N ARG A 179 -26.18 20.05 -6.07
CA ARG A 179 -25.03 19.61 -5.32
C ARG A 179 -25.32 18.40 -4.45
N VAL A 180 -24.33 17.59 -4.24
CA VAL A 180 -24.41 16.53 -3.23
C VAL A 180 -24.31 17.14 -1.84
N VAL A 181 -25.32 16.90 -1.01
CA VAL A 181 -25.38 17.35 0.38
C VAL A 181 -24.83 16.30 1.31
N SER A 182 -25.19 15.04 1.09
CA SER A 182 -24.68 13.92 1.89
C SER A 182 -24.73 12.62 1.10
N ALA A 183 -23.83 11.70 1.44
CA ALA A 183 -23.85 10.33 0.98
C ALA A 183 -23.77 9.40 2.19
N LYS A 184 -24.80 8.59 2.41
CA LYS A 184 -24.93 7.69 3.57
C LYS A 184 -25.26 6.28 3.14
N ALA A 185 -24.79 5.31 3.91
CA ALA A 185 -25.13 3.90 3.72
C ALA A 185 -26.06 3.42 4.84
N ASN A 186 -26.91 2.47 4.52
CA ASN A 186 -27.72 1.76 5.49
C ASN A 186 -27.50 0.24 5.34
N PRO A 187 -26.89 -0.46 6.32
CA PRO A 187 -26.37 0.08 7.58
C PRO A 187 -25.14 0.99 7.39
N SER A 188 -24.94 1.93 8.32
CA SER A 188 -23.83 2.89 8.29
C SER A 188 -22.49 2.30 8.71
N ALA A 189 -22.49 1.11 9.31
CA ALA A 189 -21.29 0.39 9.73
C ALA A 189 -21.46 -1.11 9.45
N VAL A 190 -20.35 -1.78 9.17
CA VAL A 190 -20.29 -3.22 8.89
C VAL A 190 -19.17 -3.87 9.67
N THR A 191 -19.30 -5.17 9.95
CA THR A 191 -18.28 -5.93 10.64
C THR A 191 -17.26 -6.46 9.64
N VAL A 192 -15.99 -6.17 9.90
CA VAL A 192 -14.86 -6.73 9.17
C VAL A 192 -14.12 -7.72 10.06
N ARG A 193 -13.59 -8.76 9.45
CA ARG A 193 -12.80 -9.82 10.10
C ARG A 193 -11.47 -9.99 9.40
N GLY A 194 -10.40 -10.10 10.16
CA GLY A 194 -9.06 -10.34 9.62
C GLY A 194 -8.00 -10.26 10.70
N PRO A 195 -6.71 -10.31 10.31
CA PRO A 195 -5.60 -10.11 11.25
C PRO A 195 -5.70 -8.72 11.90
N SER A 196 -5.47 -8.66 13.21
CA SER A 196 -5.73 -7.46 14.03
C SER A 196 -5.03 -6.21 13.48
N ARG A 197 -3.77 -6.35 13.04
CA ARG A 197 -3.01 -5.24 12.45
C ARG A 197 -3.69 -4.62 11.22
N PHE A 198 -4.34 -5.41 10.37
CA PHE A 198 -5.03 -4.90 9.18
C PHE A 198 -6.41 -4.34 9.52
N VAL A 199 -7.13 -5.02 10.40
CA VAL A 199 -8.45 -4.59 10.87
C VAL A 199 -8.37 -3.24 11.59
N PHE A 200 -7.35 -3.02 12.44
CA PHE A 200 -7.17 -1.76 13.14
C PHE A 200 -6.74 -0.59 12.25
N HIS A 201 -6.08 -0.87 11.12
CA HIS A 201 -5.73 0.15 10.13
C HIS A 201 -6.82 0.37 9.07
N THR A 202 -7.95 -0.32 9.19
CA THR A 202 -9.10 -0.10 8.30
C THR A 202 -10.00 0.98 8.89
N ASP A 203 -9.99 2.17 8.31
CA ASP A 203 -10.79 3.31 8.78
C ASP A 203 -12.24 3.23 8.30
N ALA A 204 -12.48 2.72 7.09
CA ALA A 204 -13.80 2.57 6.50
C ALA A 204 -13.80 1.49 5.41
N VAL A 205 -14.99 0.95 5.14
CA VAL A 205 -15.26 0.10 3.98
C VAL A 205 -15.92 0.97 2.91
N GLN A 206 -15.42 0.89 1.69
CA GLN A 206 -15.99 1.62 0.55
C GLN A 206 -17.06 0.80 -0.14
N THR A 207 -18.04 1.48 -0.72
CA THR A 207 -19.01 0.86 -1.62
C THR A 207 -18.51 0.87 -3.06
N SER A 208 -19.12 0.06 -3.91
CA SER A 208 -19.07 0.30 -5.35
C SER A 208 -19.56 1.71 -5.65
N PRO A 209 -19.04 2.37 -6.70
CA PRO A 209 -19.43 3.73 -7.05
C PRO A 209 -20.94 3.85 -7.35
N VAL A 210 -21.56 4.89 -6.79
CA VAL A 210 -22.94 5.29 -7.11
C VAL A 210 -22.88 6.34 -8.19
N GLU A 211 -23.40 6.01 -9.37
CA GLU A 211 -23.50 6.94 -10.49
C GLU A 211 -24.58 7.99 -10.22
N ILE A 212 -24.20 9.27 -10.25
CA ILE A 212 -25.10 10.42 -10.04
C ILE A 212 -25.08 11.43 -11.18
N SER A 213 -24.48 11.10 -12.32
CA SER A 213 -24.38 12.03 -13.46
C SER A 213 -25.77 12.52 -13.90
N GLY A 214 -25.94 13.84 -13.92
CA GLY A 214 -27.18 14.50 -14.32
C GLY A 214 -28.34 14.34 -13.34
N ALA A 215 -28.14 13.79 -12.14
CA ALA A 215 -29.19 13.63 -11.15
C ALA A 215 -29.65 14.99 -10.62
N LYS A 216 -30.99 15.13 -10.44
CA LYS A 216 -31.67 16.33 -9.92
C LYS A 216 -32.30 16.12 -8.54
N GLY A 217 -32.16 14.95 -7.94
CA GLY A 217 -32.74 14.61 -6.67
C GLY A 217 -32.06 13.39 -6.06
N ASP A 218 -32.53 12.97 -4.90
CA ASP A 218 -31.97 11.85 -4.13
C ASP A 218 -31.84 10.56 -4.95
N VAL A 219 -30.68 9.91 -4.83
CA VAL A 219 -30.40 8.62 -5.45
C VAL A 219 -30.30 7.55 -4.35
N ASN A 220 -31.21 6.56 -4.40
CA ASN A 220 -31.19 5.40 -3.52
C ASN A 220 -30.91 4.14 -4.33
N ARG A 221 -29.83 3.40 -4.00
CA ARG A 221 -29.49 2.16 -4.72
C ARG A 221 -28.82 1.15 -3.77
N PRO A 222 -29.10 -0.14 -3.94
CA PRO A 222 -28.30 -1.19 -3.35
C PRO A 222 -26.94 -1.23 -4.03
N VAL A 223 -25.88 -1.23 -3.25
CA VAL A 223 -24.49 -1.24 -3.74
C VAL A 223 -23.67 -2.28 -2.98
N SER A 224 -22.75 -2.91 -3.67
CA SER A 224 -21.84 -3.88 -3.07
C SER A 224 -20.75 -3.18 -2.26
N LEU A 225 -20.34 -3.83 -1.19
CA LEU A 225 -19.19 -3.40 -0.39
C LEU A 225 -17.90 -3.93 -0.98
N GLN A 226 -16.87 -3.12 -0.97
CA GLN A 226 -15.53 -3.51 -1.41
C GLN A 226 -14.67 -3.85 -0.20
N PRO A 227 -14.12 -5.08 -0.11
CA PRO A 227 -13.18 -5.43 0.94
C PRO A 227 -12.00 -4.46 0.94
N PRO A 228 -11.56 -3.95 2.10
CA PRO A 228 -10.49 -2.95 2.17
C PRO A 228 -9.12 -3.52 1.78
N SER A 229 -8.95 -4.85 1.86
CA SER A 229 -7.76 -5.58 1.40
C SER A 229 -8.07 -7.08 1.27
N ASP A 230 -7.19 -7.82 0.59
CA ASP A 230 -7.29 -9.28 0.43
C ASP A 230 -7.22 -10.05 1.76
N ARG A 231 -6.80 -9.38 2.83
CA ARG A 231 -6.61 -9.98 4.17
C ARG A 231 -7.74 -9.65 5.14
N VAL A 232 -8.66 -8.79 4.75
CA VAL A 232 -9.80 -8.37 5.57
C VAL A 232 -11.08 -8.73 4.83
N THR A 233 -11.91 -9.54 5.46
CA THR A 233 -13.17 -10.02 4.91
C THR A 233 -14.35 -9.33 5.58
N LEU A 234 -15.45 -9.19 4.86
CA LEU A 234 -16.72 -8.70 5.39
C LEU A 234 -17.45 -9.85 6.05
N VAL A 235 -17.99 -9.62 7.25
CA VAL A 235 -18.82 -10.58 7.97
C VAL A 235 -20.29 -10.22 7.79
N GLY A 236 -21.07 -11.12 7.22
CA GLY A 236 -22.51 -10.94 7.01
C GLY A 236 -22.84 -10.26 5.69
N GLN A 237 -23.28 -9.00 5.72
CA GLN A 237 -23.78 -8.31 4.53
C GLN A 237 -22.66 -7.95 3.56
N GLN A 238 -22.87 -8.24 2.28
CA GLN A 238 -21.96 -7.86 1.20
C GLN A 238 -22.48 -6.67 0.38
N ALA A 239 -23.70 -6.23 0.66
CA ALA A 239 -24.34 -5.09 0.01
C ALA A 239 -25.08 -4.24 1.06
N VAL A 240 -25.14 -2.95 0.80
CA VAL A 240 -25.82 -1.95 1.62
C VAL A 240 -26.67 -1.06 0.73
N GLU A 241 -27.66 -0.40 1.31
CA GLU A 241 -28.42 0.62 0.59
C GLU A 241 -27.67 1.96 0.70
N ALA A 242 -27.24 2.51 -0.42
CA ALA A 242 -26.60 3.81 -0.50
C ALA A 242 -27.65 4.88 -0.84
N ARG A 243 -27.69 5.92 -0.02
CA ARG A 243 -28.51 7.11 -0.24
C ARG A 243 -27.61 8.32 -0.43
N VAL A 244 -27.68 8.93 -1.60
CA VAL A 244 -27.02 10.18 -1.94
C VAL A 244 -28.08 11.26 -2.02
N ALA A 245 -28.05 12.21 -1.07
CA ALA A 245 -28.95 13.34 -1.05
C ALA A 245 -28.40 14.45 -1.95
N ILE A 246 -29.25 14.93 -2.87
CA ILE A 246 -28.90 15.94 -3.86
C ILE A 246 -29.94 17.06 -3.78
N ASP A 247 -29.45 18.27 -3.49
CA ASP A 247 -30.28 19.47 -3.40
C ASP A 247 -29.84 20.53 -4.41
N GLU A 248 -30.75 21.49 -4.65
CA GLU A 248 -30.46 22.66 -5.44
C GLU A 248 -29.42 23.57 -4.75
N ILE A 249 -28.60 24.20 -5.56
CA ILE A 249 -27.69 25.24 -5.06
C ILE A 249 -28.47 26.53 -4.91
N ILE A 250 -28.64 26.98 -3.67
CA ILE A 250 -29.24 28.28 -3.37
C ILE A 250 -28.15 29.34 -3.40
N ALA A 251 -28.41 30.43 -4.09
CA ALA A 251 -27.50 31.57 -4.22
C ALA A 251 -28.25 32.91 -4.17
N ASP A 252 -27.52 33.94 -3.81
CA ASP A 252 -27.99 35.31 -3.88
C ASP A 252 -27.57 35.92 -5.23
N ARG A 253 -28.48 36.60 -5.92
CA ARG A 253 -28.19 37.32 -7.17
C ARG A 253 -28.64 38.75 -7.05
N GLU A 254 -27.75 39.70 -7.41
CA GLU A 254 -28.06 41.11 -7.46
C GLU A 254 -28.40 41.51 -8.89
N PHE A 255 -29.60 42.06 -9.03
CA PHE A 255 -30.09 42.71 -10.27
C PHE A 255 -29.94 44.23 -10.12
N ARG A 256 -29.22 44.84 -11.02
CA ARG A 256 -28.91 46.26 -10.97
C ARG A 256 -29.67 47.01 -12.06
N GLY A 257 -30.06 48.25 -11.74
CA GLY A 257 -30.64 49.16 -12.71
C GLY A 257 -32.10 48.79 -13.09
N ILE A 258 -32.83 48.17 -12.17
CA ILE A 258 -34.23 47.80 -12.35
C ILE A 258 -35.09 49.05 -12.24
N ASP A 259 -35.93 49.33 -13.24
CA ASP A 259 -36.84 50.46 -13.22
C ASP A 259 -37.99 50.18 -12.23
N VAL A 260 -38.33 51.18 -11.43
CA VAL A 260 -39.42 51.12 -10.45
C VAL A 260 -40.70 51.64 -11.11
N GLU A 261 -41.70 50.77 -11.21
CA GLU A 261 -43.03 51.10 -11.68
C GLU A 261 -43.88 51.67 -10.56
N VAL A 262 -44.85 52.49 -10.91
CA VAL A 262 -45.85 52.98 -9.96
C VAL A 262 -47.22 52.39 -10.38
N ARG A 263 -47.81 51.66 -9.47
CA ARG A 263 -49.14 51.05 -9.67
C ARG A 263 -50.18 51.83 -8.86
N ASP A 264 -51.41 51.67 -9.29
CA ASP A 264 -52.63 52.18 -8.58
C ASP A 264 -52.65 53.67 -8.33
N THR A 265 -52.27 54.45 -9.37
CA THR A 265 -52.38 55.91 -9.30
C THR A 265 -52.97 56.51 -10.57
N PRO A 266 -53.96 57.41 -10.44
CA PRO A 266 -54.52 58.13 -11.60
C PRO A 266 -53.67 59.37 -11.98
N TYR A 267 -52.62 59.67 -11.22
CA TYR A 267 -51.80 60.86 -11.40
C TYR A 267 -50.54 60.62 -12.20
N ARG A 268 -49.96 61.68 -12.73
CA ARG A 268 -48.61 61.60 -13.28
C ARG A 268 -47.61 61.60 -12.12
N VAL A 269 -46.68 60.67 -12.19
CA VAL A 269 -45.70 60.46 -11.14
C VAL A 269 -44.27 60.52 -11.68
N LYS A 270 -43.32 60.98 -10.85
CA LYS A 270 -41.90 60.92 -11.08
C LYS A 270 -41.26 60.21 -9.88
N VAL A 271 -40.51 59.13 -10.14
CA VAL A 271 -39.81 58.36 -9.09
C VAL A 271 -38.32 58.74 -9.08
N GLU A 272 -37.75 58.94 -7.92
CA GLU A 272 -36.35 59.26 -7.69
C GLU A 272 -35.78 58.45 -6.50
N PRO A 273 -34.78 57.55 -6.71
CA PRO A 273 -34.18 57.21 -8.00
C PRO A 273 -35.13 56.33 -8.85
N ARG A 274 -35.04 56.50 -10.18
CA ARG A 274 -35.84 55.73 -11.12
C ARG A 274 -35.44 54.27 -11.18
N ARG A 275 -34.13 53.99 -10.90
CA ARG A 275 -33.55 52.67 -10.96
C ARG A 275 -32.96 52.30 -9.60
N ILE A 276 -33.20 51.08 -9.23
CA ILE A 276 -32.69 50.50 -7.97
C ILE A 276 -31.94 49.17 -8.22
N SER A 277 -31.25 48.69 -7.17
CA SER A 277 -30.68 47.32 -7.16
C SER A 277 -31.51 46.48 -6.23
N VAL A 278 -31.80 45.26 -6.67
CA VAL A 278 -32.56 44.25 -5.88
C VAL A 278 -31.72 43.00 -5.79
N THR A 279 -31.50 42.50 -4.58
CA THR A 279 -30.86 41.20 -4.33
C THR A 279 -31.93 40.20 -3.93
N VAL A 280 -31.99 39.11 -4.68
CA VAL A 280 -32.90 38.00 -4.40
C VAL A 280 -32.13 36.71 -4.15
N ARG A 281 -32.70 35.83 -3.38
CA ARG A 281 -32.23 34.49 -3.04
C ARG A 281 -33.11 33.45 -3.66
N GLY A 282 -32.52 32.46 -4.32
CA GLY A 282 -33.25 31.37 -4.90
C GLY A 282 -32.34 30.30 -5.49
N SER A 283 -32.92 29.28 -6.12
CA SER A 283 -32.07 28.29 -6.77
C SER A 283 -31.34 28.89 -7.99
N VAL A 284 -30.11 28.46 -8.21
CA VAL A 284 -29.28 28.94 -9.33
C VAL A 284 -30.01 28.75 -10.67
N ASN A 285 -30.76 27.66 -10.80
CA ASN A 285 -31.53 27.35 -12.01
C ASN A 285 -32.67 28.36 -12.24
N GLN A 286 -33.45 28.65 -11.19
CA GLN A 286 -34.51 29.66 -11.24
C GLN A 286 -33.96 31.04 -11.52
N LEU A 287 -32.88 31.44 -10.77
CA LEU A 287 -32.27 32.74 -10.92
C LEU A 287 -31.64 32.96 -12.30
N SER A 288 -31.17 31.90 -12.98
CA SER A 288 -30.55 32.01 -14.30
C SER A 288 -31.53 32.45 -15.40
N SER A 289 -32.79 32.02 -15.29
CA SER A 289 -33.88 32.35 -16.24
C SER A 289 -34.79 33.45 -15.74
N PHE A 290 -34.59 33.92 -14.51
CA PHE A 290 -35.45 34.90 -13.90
C PHE A 290 -35.09 36.33 -14.32
N ASP A 291 -36.15 37.10 -14.70
CA ASP A 291 -36.08 38.53 -15.04
C ASP A 291 -36.97 39.34 -14.09
N LEU A 292 -36.41 40.42 -13.54
CA LEU A 292 -37.07 41.28 -12.58
C LEU A 292 -37.82 42.48 -13.25
N HIS A 293 -37.77 42.58 -14.57
CA HIS A 293 -38.46 43.68 -15.26
C HIS A 293 -39.97 43.62 -15.03
N GLY A 294 -40.56 44.74 -14.58
CA GLY A 294 -41.97 44.83 -14.28
C GLY A 294 -42.44 44.25 -12.95
N SER A 295 -41.50 43.62 -12.20
CA SER A 295 -41.84 43.03 -10.88
C SER A 295 -41.56 43.97 -9.73
N VAL A 296 -40.90 45.11 -9.95
CA VAL A 296 -40.54 46.10 -8.94
C VAL A 296 -41.44 47.28 -9.03
N PHE A 297 -42.23 47.54 -8.02
CA PHE A 297 -43.20 48.64 -8.03
C PHE A 297 -43.37 49.27 -6.66
N VAL A 298 -43.99 50.44 -6.67
CA VAL A 298 -44.54 51.09 -5.47
C VAL A 298 -46.02 51.35 -5.67
N THR A 299 -46.81 51.13 -4.64
CA THR A 299 -48.24 51.36 -4.69
C THR A 299 -48.53 52.79 -4.18
N ALA A 300 -49.21 53.58 -4.97
CA ALA A 300 -49.61 54.95 -4.64
C ALA A 300 -51.14 55.08 -4.58
N GLU A 301 -51.82 54.07 -3.98
CA GLU A 301 -53.22 54.07 -3.73
C GLU A 301 -53.54 55.17 -2.71
N ASP A 302 -54.53 56.03 -2.93
CA ASP A 302 -54.95 57.15 -2.09
C ASP A 302 -53.87 58.28 -1.87
N ALA A 303 -52.87 58.36 -2.73
CA ALA A 303 -51.82 59.34 -2.57
C ALA A 303 -52.26 60.74 -3.12
N GLU A 304 -52.39 61.71 -2.24
CA GLU A 304 -52.58 63.11 -2.65
C GLU A 304 -51.37 63.69 -3.38
N PRO A 305 -51.59 64.69 -4.24
CA PRO A 305 -50.47 65.39 -4.92
C PRO A 305 -49.45 65.93 -3.91
N GLY A 306 -48.15 65.61 -4.11
CA GLY A 306 -47.08 65.93 -3.21
C GLY A 306 -45.83 65.09 -3.41
N VAL A 307 -44.88 65.17 -2.46
CA VAL A 307 -43.69 64.33 -2.43
C VAL A 307 -43.81 63.36 -1.28
N ARG A 308 -43.67 62.05 -1.51
CA ARG A 308 -43.69 61.00 -0.49
C ARG A 308 -42.59 60.00 -0.71
N ASP A 309 -42.09 59.42 0.36
CA ASP A 309 -41.17 58.29 0.32
C ASP A 309 -42.05 57.01 0.48
N LEU A 310 -42.04 56.16 -0.56
CA LEU A 310 -42.82 54.90 -0.60
C LEU A 310 -41.88 53.70 -0.59
N ALA A 311 -42.29 52.67 0.17
CA ALA A 311 -41.53 51.42 0.21
C ALA A 311 -41.63 50.67 -1.11
N VAL A 312 -40.53 50.16 -1.58
CA VAL A 312 -40.43 49.33 -2.78
C VAL A 312 -41.03 47.95 -2.48
N GLN A 313 -41.94 47.52 -3.32
CA GLN A 313 -42.53 46.19 -3.33
C GLN A 313 -41.97 45.41 -4.51
N VAL A 314 -41.67 44.14 -4.27
CA VAL A 314 -41.15 43.25 -5.33
C VAL A 314 -42.02 42.01 -5.38
N GLU A 315 -42.61 41.79 -6.55
CA GLU A 315 -43.41 40.61 -6.82
C GLU A 315 -42.50 39.50 -7.30
N LEU A 316 -42.37 38.46 -6.50
CA LEU A 316 -41.43 37.34 -6.75
C LEU A 316 -42.22 36.05 -6.95
N PRO A 317 -41.79 35.17 -7.86
CA PRO A 317 -42.36 33.85 -7.99
C PRO A 317 -42.03 32.96 -6.82
N GLU A 318 -42.76 31.89 -6.68
CA GLU A 318 -42.56 30.89 -5.65
C GLU A 318 -41.13 30.31 -5.70
N GLY A 319 -40.45 30.24 -4.55
CA GLY A 319 -39.07 29.76 -4.46
C GLY A 319 -37.98 30.84 -4.60
N ILE A 320 -38.35 32.10 -4.84
CA ILE A 320 -37.42 33.24 -4.85
C ILE A 320 -37.80 34.20 -3.70
N GLU A 321 -36.83 34.52 -2.87
CA GLU A 321 -37.03 35.43 -1.73
C GLU A 321 -36.28 36.75 -1.92
N LEU A 322 -36.90 37.86 -1.48
CA LEU A 322 -36.25 39.17 -1.46
C LEU A 322 -35.27 39.22 -0.26
N VAL A 323 -34.01 39.41 -0.57
CA VAL A 323 -32.96 39.62 0.46
C VAL A 323 -32.84 41.11 0.77
N ARG A 324 -32.80 41.95 -0.26
CA ARG A 324 -32.58 43.39 -0.11
C ARG A 324 -33.00 44.16 -1.37
N ALA A 325 -33.67 45.32 -1.17
CA ALA A 325 -33.77 46.34 -2.18
C ALA A 325 -32.90 47.55 -1.78
N ASN A 326 -32.23 48.18 -2.74
CA ASN A 326 -31.34 49.32 -2.44
C ASN A 326 -31.56 50.44 -3.49
N PRO A 327 -32.12 51.59 -3.12
CA PRO A 327 -32.74 51.88 -1.82
C PRO A 327 -34.04 51.05 -1.60
N ASP A 328 -34.44 50.84 -0.31
CA ASP A 328 -35.67 50.19 0.09
C ASP A 328 -36.87 51.09 -0.01
N ASN A 329 -36.67 52.41 -0.01
CA ASN A 329 -37.70 53.38 -0.25
C ASN A 329 -37.29 54.33 -1.39
N VAL A 330 -38.29 54.71 -2.18
CA VAL A 330 -38.08 55.68 -3.29
C VAL A 330 -38.98 56.89 -3.13
N ARG A 331 -38.47 58.02 -3.48
CA ARG A 331 -39.20 59.29 -3.45
C ARG A 331 -40.06 59.42 -4.66
N VAL A 332 -41.36 59.46 -4.45
CA VAL A 332 -42.39 59.60 -5.49
C VAL A 332 -42.98 61.02 -5.45
N ARG A 333 -42.82 61.76 -6.56
CA ARG A 333 -43.45 63.08 -6.72
C ARG A 333 -44.67 62.91 -7.58
N ILE A 334 -45.86 63.21 -7.00
CA ILE A 334 -47.19 63.08 -7.60
C ILE A 334 -47.66 64.44 -8.07
N TYR A 335 -47.97 64.56 -9.36
CA TYR A 335 -48.41 65.80 -10.00
C TYR A 335 -49.92 65.76 -10.21
N ARG A 336 -50.61 66.87 -9.88
CA ARG A 336 -52.02 67.05 -10.17
C ARG A 336 -52.25 67.06 -11.67
N GLN A 337 -53.09 66.19 -12.18
CA GLN A 337 -53.41 66.19 -13.62
C GLN A 337 -54.12 67.49 -13.96
N LYS A 338 -53.58 68.31 -14.82
CA LYS A 338 -54.23 69.46 -15.30
C LYS A 338 -55.41 68.97 -16.20
N ARG A 339 -56.64 69.18 -15.75
CA ARG A 339 -57.86 68.95 -16.63
C ARG A 339 -57.57 69.63 -17.90
N ALA A 340 -57.53 68.92 -19.02
CA ALA A 340 -57.61 69.49 -20.36
C ALA A 340 -59.00 70.14 -20.44
N GLY A 341 -58.99 71.46 -20.48
CA GLY A 341 -60.22 72.25 -20.66
C GLY A 341 -60.89 71.88 -21.98
N SER A 342 -62.12 71.44 -21.86
CA SER A 342 -63.04 71.41 -23.00
C SER A 342 -63.22 72.85 -23.53
N GLY A 343 -62.65 73.08 -24.70
CA GLY A 343 -63.00 74.21 -25.53
C GLY A 343 -63.65 73.67 -26.81
#